data_83e26857838830ba8281cb575e1895ef
#
_entry.id   83e26857838830ba8281cb575e1895ef
#
_cell.length_a   1.000
_cell.length_b   1.000
_cell.length_c   1.000
_cell.angle_alpha   90.00
_cell.angle_beta   90.00
_cell.angle_gamma   90.00
#
_symmetry.space_group_name_H-M   'P 1'
#
loop_
_entity.id
_entity.type
_entity.pdbx_description
1 polymer ?
#
loop_
_entity_poly.entity_id
_entity_poly.type
_entity_poly.pdbx_seq_one_letter_code
_entity_poly.pdbx_strand_id
1 'polypeptide(L)'
;MERPDFFSLKNGSKSKLPFSNKEYEERLKKIRTVMSKNNLDMIILTSMHNIAYHTGFIYCSFGRPYGCVITEKKIVTISANIDASQPWRHSFCENIIYTDWKRDNFLKAIVSIIGRDEPPKNIGIENDHVTLEMKEKFKSLFTFSKFSDVSKDLMKLRMIKSSEEIDIIKNGARIADIGAEEIVKHIKVGASELEIATVGRDKMEMEIAKTYPEAEYMDTWVWFQSGINTDG
;
A
#
# COMPACT_ATOMS: atom_id res chain seq x y z
N MET A 1 16.47 21.57 -20.37
CA MET A 1 16.19 20.14 -20.62
C MET A 1 14.78 19.86 -20.07
N GLU A 2 13.86 19.45 -20.91
CA GLU A 2 12.49 19.18 -20.50
C GLU A 2 12.46 17.89 -19.68
N ARG A 3 11.76 17.89 -18.53
CA ARG A 3 11.62 16.69 -17.71
C ARG A 3 10.72 15.69 -18.43
N PRO A 4 11.09 14.39 -18.45
CA PRO A 4 10.19 13.37 -19.02
C PRO A 4 8.87 13.32 -18.22
N ASP A 5 7.78 12.92 -18.84
CA ASP A 5 6.50 12.78 -18.17
C ASP A 5 6.56 11.68 -17.11
N PHE A 6 7.30 10.62 -17.35
CA PHE A 6 7.56 9.51 -16.44
C PHE A 6 8.88 8.80 -16.78
N PHE A 7 9.41 8.03 -15.85
CA PHE A 7 10.63 7.23 -16.02
C PHE A 7 10.66 6.07 -15.04
N SER A 8 11.55 5.11 -15.23
CA SER A 8 11.89 4.07 -14.25
C SER A 8 13.20 4.40 -13.56
N LEU A 9 13.26 4.16 -12.26
CA LEU A 9 14.47 4.35 -11.48
C LEU A 9 14.78 3.08 -10.69
N LYS A 10 15.95 2.49 -10.94
CA LYS A 10 16.49 1.37 -10.17
C LYS A 10 17.63 1.90 -9.32
N ASN A 11 17.32 2.30 -8.10
CA ASN A 11 18.26 2.92 -7.18
C ASN A 11 18.78 1.92 -6.14
N GLY A 12 19.96 1.38 -6.38
CA GLY A 12 20.59 0.40 -5.49
C GLY A 12 19.92 -0.97 -5.46
N SER A 13 20.18 -1.74 -4.41
CA SER A 13 19.55 -3.04 -4.18
C SER A 13 18.18 -2.89 -3.53
N LYS A 14 17.32 -3.89 -3.72
CA LYS A 14 16.05 -3.98 -3.00
C LYS A 14 16.28 -4.22 -1.51
N SER A 15 15.51 -3.56 -0.68
CA SER A 15 15.45 -3.82 0.76
C SER A 15 14.76 -5.16 1.04
N LYS A 16 14.99 -5.71 2.21
CA LYS A 16 14.23 -6.87 2.67
C LYS A 16 12.77 -6.45 2.89
N LEU A 17 11.88 -7.14 2.24
CA LEU A 17 10.45 -6.90 2.37
C LEU A 17 9.88 -7.65 3.59
N PRO A 18 8.69 -7.25 4.11
CA PRO A 18 8.04 -7.92 5.24
C PRO A 18 7.72 -9.39 4.99
N PHE A 19 7.50 -9.77 3.73
CA PHE A 19 7.13 -11.12 3.32
C PHE A 19 8.14 -11.68 2.32
N SER A 20 8.19 -13.01 2.21
CA SER A 20 9.02 -13.69 1.23
C SER A 20 8.56 -13.43 -0.21
N ASN A 21 9.48 -13.56 -1.18
CA ASN A 21 9.11 -13.50 -2.60
C ASN A 21 8.04 -14.54 -2.96
N LYS A 22 8.08 -15.72 -2.34
CA LYS A 22 7.08 -16.77 -2.53
C LYS A 22 5.69 -16.31 -2.11
N GLU A 23 5.58 -15.59 -0.99
CA GLU A 23 4.30 -15.05 -0.53
C GLU A 23 3.74 -14.02 -1.55
N TYR A 24 4.58 -13.10 -2.05
CA TYR A 24 4.14 -12.15 -3.09
C TYR A 24 3.75 -12.82 -4.40
N GLU A 25 4.47 -13.85 -4.82
CA GLU A 25 4.13 -14.65 -6.01
C GLU A 25 2.77 -15.36 -5.84
N GLU A 26 2.49 -15.92 -4.67
CA GLU A 26 1.20 -16.56 -4.38
C GLU A 26 0.05 -15.52 -4.36
N ARG A 27 0.27 -14.34 -3.80
CA ARG A 27 -0.70 -13.22 -3.86
C ARG A 27 -0.95 -12.79 -5.31
N LEU A 28 0.09 -12.75 -6.13
CA LEU A 28 -0.01 -12.43 -7.54
C LEU A 28 -0.79 -13.49 -8.33
N LYS A 29 -0.61 -14.78 -8.04
CA LYS A 29 -1.43 -15.86 -8.62
C LYS A 29 -2.90 -15.72 -8.23
N LYS A 30 -3.19 -15.43 -6.96
CA LYS A 30 -4.56 -15.25 -6.47
C LYS A 30 -5.27 -14.09 -7.19
N ILE A 31 -4.65 -12.92 -7.34
CA ILE A 31 -5.26 -11.81 -8.03
C ILE A 31 -5.43 -12.08 -9.54
N ARG A 32 -4.50 -12.78 -10.18
CA ARG A 32 -4.64 -13.22 -11.57
C ARG A 32 -5.77 -14.23 -11.74
N THR A 33 -6.05 -15.07 -10.74
CA THR A 33 -7.24 -15.92 -10.73
C THR A 33 -8.53 -15.08 -10.68
N VAL A 34 -8.55 -14.00 -9.91
CA VAL A 34 -9.66 -13.03 -9.91
C VAL A 34 -9.82 -12.39 -11.30
N MET A 35 -8.71 -12.00 -11.94
CA MET A 35 -8.74 -11.45 -13.29
C MET A 35 -9.36 -12.43 -14.28
N SER A 36 -8.88 -13.67 -14.31
CA SER A 36 -9.39 -14.71 -15.20
C SER A 36 -10.89 -14.98 -14.96
N LYS A 37 -11.30 -15.13 -13.70
CA LYS A 37 -12.70 -15.38 -13.33
C LYS A 37 -13.64 -14.27 -13.79
N ASN A 38 -13.18 -13.01 -13.75
CA ASN A 38 -13.96 -11.84 -14.12
C ASN A 38 -13.68 -11.38 -15.55
N ASN A 39 -12.94 -12.15 -16.33
CA ASN A 39 -12.52 -11.81 -17.72
C ASN A 39 -11.87 -10.43 -17.82
N LEU A 40 -10.92 -10.14 -16.92
CA LEU A 40 -10.21 -8.86 -16.85
C LEU A 40 -8.83 -8.97 -17.51
N ASP A 41 -8.50 -8.00 -18.35
CA ASP A 41 -7.18 -7.89 -18.98
C ASP A 41 -6.18 -7.17 -18.06
N MET A 42 -6.71 -6.29 -17.19
CA MET A 42 -5.91 -5.44 -16.31
C MET A 42 -6.70 -5.11 -15.04
N ILE A 43 -5.97 -4.94 -13.94
CA ILE A 43 -6.49 -4.31 -12.70
C ILE A 43 -5.63 -3.07 -12.41
N ILE A 44 -6.29 -1.97 -12.06
CA ILE A 44 -5.66 -0.75 -11.55
C ILE A 44 -5.99 -0.63 -10.06
N LEU A 45 -4.99 -0.84 -9.22
CA LEU A 45 -5.10 -0.63 -7.78
C LEU A 45 -4.73 0.81 -7.44
N THR A 46 -5.47 1.42 -6.53
CA THR A 46 -5.24 2.78 -6.04
C THR A 46 -5.24 2.86 -4.52
N SER A 47 -5.80 1.87 -3.81
CA SER A 47 -5.80 1.84 -2.36
C SER A 47 -4.44 1.40 -1.80
N MET A 48 -3.99 2.08 -0.74
CA MET A 48 -2.72 1.80 -0.07
C MET A 48 -2.62 0.33 0.36
N HIS A 49 -3.67 -0.23 0.97
CA HIS A 49 -3.62 -1.59 1.47
C HIS A 49 -3.54 -2.64 0.36
N ASN A 50 -4.22 -2.46 -0.77
CA ASN A 50 -4.11 -3.41 -1.86
C ASN A 50 -2.78 -3.28 -2.61
N ILE A 51 -2.25 -2.06 -2.76
CA ILE A 51 -0.91 -1.85 -3.31
C ILE A 51 0.14 -2.52 -2.41
N ALA A 52 0.13 -2.23 -1.10
CA ALA A 52 1.06 -2.83 -0.14
C ALA A 52 0.94 -4.36 -0.09
N TYR A 53 -0.28 -4.90 -0.09
CA TYR A 53 -0.53 -6.34 -0.06
C TYR A 53 0.11 -7.07 -1.24
N HIS A 54 -0.01 -6.53 -2.46
CA HIS A 54 0.51 -7.18 -3.66
C HIS A 54 1.96 -6.83 -4.00
N THR A 55 2.50 -5.73 -3.47
CA THR A 55 3.81 -5.23 -3.88
C THR A 55 4.82 -5.09 -2.75
N GLY A 56 4.38 -5.00 -1.51
CA GLY A 56 5.21 -4.63 -0.35
C GLY A 56 5.38 -3.13 -0.19
N PHE A 57 5.07 -2.32 -1.21
CA PHE A 57 5.28 -0.89 -1.16
C PHE A 57 4.19 -0.18 -0.37
N ILE A 58 4.58 0.40 0.76
CA ILE A 58 3.74 1.29 1.56
C ILE A 58 4.11 2.72 1.20
N TYR A 59 3.13 3.53 0.85
CA TYR A 59 3.34 4.93 0.56
C TYR A 59 2.48 5.82 1.47
N CYS A 60 2.93 7.05 1.65
CA CYS A 60 2.16 8.06 2.35
C CYS A 60 1.47 8.96 1.32
N SER A 61 0.15 8.94 1.30
CA SER A 61 -0.63 9.74 0.34
C SER A 61 -0.83 11.16 0.87
N PHE A 62 -0.16 12.12 0.24
CA PHE A 62 -0.36 13.56 0.48
C PHE A 62 -1.03 14.24 -0.72
N GLY A 63 -2.14 13.67 -1.20
CA GLY A 63 -2.90 14.24 -2.32
C GLY A 63 -2.32 13.98 -3.72
N ARG A 64 -1.25 13.17 -3.85
CA ARG A 64 -0.73 12.72 -5.14
C ARG A 64 -1.27 11.33 -5.47
N PRO A 65 -1.66 11.06 -6.73
CA PRO A 65 -2.12 9.74 -7.11
C PRO A 65 -0.99 8.71 -7.03
N TYR A 66 -1.31 7.54 -6.50
CA TYR A 66 -0.51 6.34 -6.51
C TYR A 66 -1.30 5.21 -7.12
N GLY A 67 -0.62 4.23 -7.70
CA GLY A 67 -1.28 3.09 -8.27
C GLY A 67 -0.38 1.88 -8.41
N CYS A 68 -1.02 0.76 -8.68
CA CYS A 68 -0.35 -0.44 -9.15
C CYS A 68 -1.18 -1.02 -10.30
N VAL A 69 -0.53 -1.28 -11.42
CA VAL A 69 -1.14 -1.95 -12.55
C VAL A 69 -0.72 -3.41 -12.56
N ILE A 70 -1.71 -4.29 -12.64
CA ILE A 70 -1.51 -5.74 -12.72
C ILE A 70 -2.15 -6.23 -14.02
N THR A 71 -1.36 -6.95 -14.81
CA THR A 71 -1.79 -7.67 -16.00
C THR A 71 -1.41 -9.14 -15.86
N GLU A 72 -1.76 -9.96 -16.82
CA GLU A 72 -1.31 -11.35 -16.86
C GLU A 72 0.22 -11.48 -16.75
N LYS A 73 0.96 -10.55 -17.38
CA LYS A 73 2.43 -10.63 -17.49
C LYS A 73 3.19 -9.71 -16.55
N LYS A 74 2.57 -8.60 -16.11
CA LYS A 74 3.27 -7.54 -15.39
C LYS A 74 2.60 -7.20 -14.06
N ILE A 75 3.39 -6.71 -13.13
CA ILE A 75 2.95 -5.97 -11.95
C ILE A 75 3.90 -4.78 -11.78
N VAL A 76 3.34 -3.56 -11.78
CA VAL A 76 4.13 -2.33 -11.80
C VAL A 76 3.48 -1.31 -10.87
N THR A 77 4.23 -0.80 -9.91
CA THR A 77 3.80 0.35 -9.10
C THR A 77 4.02 1.66 -9.86
N ILE A 78 3.16 2.62 -9.62
CA ILE A 78 3.24 3.97 -10.17
C ILE A 78 3.20 4.96 -9.04
N SER A 79 4.23 5.78 -8.91
CA SER A 79 4.40 6.72 -7.81
C SER A 79 4.90 8.09 -8.29
N ALA A 80 4.75 9.09 -7.42
CA ALA A 80 5.19 10.44 -7.69
C ALA A 80 6.72 10.58 -7.58
N ASN A 81 7.31 11.50 -8.34
CA ASN A 81 8.76 11.76 -8.36
C ASN A 81 9.34 12.17 -6.99
N ILE A 82 8.51 12.67 -6.07
CA ILE A 82 9.00 13.01 -4.73
C ILE A 82 9.50 11.77 -3.96
N ASP A 83 8.96 10.59 -4.28
CA ASP A 83 9.31 9.32 -3.64
C ASP A 83 10.19 8.44 -4.55
N ALA A 84 10.81 9.02 -5.57
CA ALA A 84 11.44 8.30 -6.69
C ALA A 84 12.41 7.18 -6.30
N SER A 85 13.14 7.34 -5.18
CA SER A 85 14.12 6.35 -4.73
C SER A 85 13.51 5.16 -3.96
N GLN A 86 12.30 5.30 -3.43
CA GLN A 86 11.69 4.32 -2.52
C GLN A 86 10.98 3.17 -3.23
N PRO A 87 10.13 3.40 -4.26
CA PRO A 87 9.31 2.33 -4.85
C PRO A 87 10.12 1.14 -5.37
N TRP A 88 11.29 1.39 -5.96
CA TRP A 88 12.16 0.30 -6.40
C TRP A 88 12.71 -0.52 -5.24
N ARG A 89 13.22 0.17 -4.20
CA ARG A 89 13.85 -0.50 -3.05
C ARG A 89 12.87 -1.29 -2.21
N HIS A 90 11.67 -0.76 -2.02
CA HIS A 90 10.66 -1.27 -1.08
C HIS A 90 9.50 -1.99 -1.73
N SER A 91 9.64 -2.45 -2.98
CA SER A 91 8.61 -3.24 -3.64
C SER A 91 9.15 -4.55 -4.22
N PHE A 92 8.27 -5.55 -4.27
CA PHE A 92 8.52 -6.81 -4.95
C PHE A 92 8.65 -6.64 -6.48
N CYS A 93 7.97 -5.66 -7.05
CA CYS A 93 7.79 -5.48 -8.49
C CYS A 93 8.64 -4.35 -9.10
N GLU A 94 8.45 -4.11 -10.41
CA GLU A 94 8.96 -2.96 -11.13
C GLU A 94 8.18 -1.69 -10.75
N ASN A 95 8.75 -0.52 -11.07
CA ASN A 95 8.08 0.76 -10.81
C ASN A 95 8.23 1.73 -11.97
N ILE A 96 7.26 2.63 -12.10
CA ILE A 96 7.30 3.83 -12.94
C ILE A 96 7.04 5.04 -12.05
N ILE A 97 7.82 6.08 -12.26
CA ILE A 97 7.76 7.34 -11.54
C ILE A 97 7.25 8.40 -12.49
N TYR A 98 6.14 9.07 -12.12
CA TYR A 98 5.62 10.20 -12.88
C TYR A 98 6.10 11.54 -12.28
N THR A 99 6.30 12.57 -13.13
CA THR A 99 7.00 13.78 -12.74
C THR A 99 6.11 14.94 -12.31
N ASP A 100 4.97 15.11 -12.92
CA ASP A 100 4.04 16.23 -12.63
C ASP A 100 2.59 15.74 -12.58
N TRP A 101 1.99 15.82 -11.40
CA TRP A 101 0.62 15.39 -11.19
C TRP A 101 -0.43 16.31 -11.85
N LYS A 102 -0.13 17.62 -12.03
CA LYS A 102 -1.03 18.58 -12.69
C LYS A 102 -1.18 18.33 -14.17
N ARG A 103 -0.18 17.69 -14.79
CA ARG A 103 -0.19 17.33 -16.22
C ARG A 103 -0.78 15.94 -16.47
N ASP A 104 -1.39 15.32 -15.47
CA ASP A 104 -1.92 13.95 -15.52
C ASP A 104 -0.87 12.90 -15.95
N ASN A 105 0.40 13.13 -15.63
CA ASN A 105 1.50 12.21 -15.98
C ASN A 105 1.36 10.84 -15.32
N PHE A 106 0.62 10.75 -14.21
CA PHE A 106 0.19 9.48 -13.62
C PHE A 106 -0.58 8.62 -14.63
N LEU A 107 -1.52 9.21 -15.36
CA LEU A 107 -2.30 8.51 -16.39
C LEU A 107 -1.43 8.07 -17.58
N LYS A 108 -0.48 8.92 -18.00
CA LYS A 108 0.48 8.56 -19.05
C LYS A 108 1.37 7.39 -18.63
N ALA A 109 1.76 7.36 -17.36
CA ALA A 109 2.52 6.23 -16.79
C ALA A 109 1.71 4.93 -16.82
N ILE A 110 0.40 4.96 -16.52
CA ILE A 110 -0.48 3.79 -16.66
C ILE A 110 -0.48 3.27 -18.09
N VAL A 111 -0.69 4.15 -19.08
CA VAL A 111 -0.71 3.77 -20.50
C VAL A 111 0.62 3.14 -20.94
N SER A 112 1.73 3.66 -20.46
CA SER A 112 3.05 3.15 -20.84
C SER A 112 3.30 1.68 -20.46
N ILE A 113 2.59 1.17 -19.42
CA ILE A 113 2.71 -0.23 -18.98
C ILE A 113 2.11 -1.19 -20.01
N ILE A 114 1.04 -0.77 -20.67
CA ILE A 114 0.36 -1.56 -21.70
C ILE A 114 1.25 -1.63 -22.95
N GLY A 115 2.00 -0.57 -23.23
CA GLY A 115 2.91 -0.50 -24.35
C GLY A 115 2.18 -0.42 -25.69
N ARG A 116 2.66 -1.24 -26.68
CA ARG A 116 2.06 -1.33 -28.02
C ARG A 116 1.07 -2.49 -28.14
N ASP A 117 0.80 -3.19 -27.03
CA ASP A 117 -0.20 -4.26 -27.00
C ASP A 117 -1.60 -3.66 -27.25
N GLU A 118 -2.55 -4.50 -27.59
CA GLU A 118 -3.94 -4.06 -27.73
C GLU A 118 -4.44 -3.42 -26.43
N PRO A 119 -5.19 -2.31 -26.52
CA PRO A 119 -5.80 -1.71 -25.33
C PRO A 119 -6.64 -2.73 -24.55
N PRO A 120 -6.60 -2.73 -23.21
CA PRO A 120 -7.37 -3.66 -22.41
C PRO A 120 -8.88 -3.46 -22.67
N LYS A 121 -9.61 -4.53 -22.91
CA LYS A 121 -11.07 -4.48 -23.12
C LYS A 121 -11.84 -4.43 -21.78
N ASN A 122 -11.32 -5.08 -20.76
CA ASN A 122 -11.95 -5.18 -19.46
C ASN A 122 -10.95 -4.82 -18.33
N ILE A 123 -11.27 -3.78 -17.58
CA ILE A 123 -10.41 -3.24 -16.53
C ILE A 123 -11.10 -3.34 -15.17
N GLY A 124 -10.43 -3.96 -14.21
CA GLY A 124 -10.85 -3.97 -12.80
C GLY A 124 -10.36 -2.72 -12.09
N ILE A 125 -11.22 -2.08 -11.31
CA ILE A 125 -10.90 -0.94 -10.44
C ILE A 125 -11.54 -1.10 -9.07
N GLU A 126 -11.02 -0.39 -8.08
CA GLU A 126 -11.52 -0.37 -6.71
C GLU A 126 -12.59 0.73 -6.57
N ASN A 127 -13.87 0.40 -6.76
CA ASN A 127 -14.96 1.38 -6.64
C ASN A 127 -15.13 1.95 -5.22
N ASP A 128 -14.62 1.27 -4.20
CA ASP A 128 -14.61 1.71 -2.81
C ASP A 128 -13.46 2.70 -2.50
N HIS A 129 -12.55 2.91 -3.44
CA HIS A 129 -11.40 3.80 -3.27
C HIS A 129 -11.24 4.83 -4.39
N VAL A 130 -11.51 4.47 -5.64
CA VAL A 130 -11.36 5.36 -6.79
C VAL A 130 -12.37 6.51 -6.69
N THR A 131 -11.89 7.75 -6.72
CA THR A 131 -12.78 8.92 -6.76
C THR A 131 -13.56 8.98 -8.09
N LEU A 132 -14.70 9.66 -8.10
CA LEU A 132 -15.50 9.85 -9.31
C LEU A 132 -14.66 10.54 -10.41
N GLU A 133 -13.89 11.57 -10.05
CA GLU A 133 -13.01 12.26 -10.99
C GLU A 133 -11.99 11.32 -11.62
N MET A 134 -11.31 10.50 -10.80
CA MET A 134 -10.32 9.55 -11.30
C MET A 134 -10.96 8.48 -12.20
N LYS A 135 -12.16 8.04 -11.87
CA LYS A 135 -12.92 7.08 -12.70
C LYS A 135 -13.25 7.67 -14.07
N GLU A 136 -13.67 8.94 -14.15
CA GLU A 136 -13.93 9.61 -15.43
C GLU A 136 -12.64 9.81 -16.23
N LYS A 137 -11.52 10.14 -15.58
CA LYS A 137 -10.20 10.18 -16.23
C LYS A 137 -9.80 8.80 -16.80
N PHE A 138 -10.01 7.71 -16.05
CA PHE A 138 -9.77 6.35 -16.57
C PHE A 138 -10.65 6.03 -17.78
N LYS A 139 -11.94 6.38 -17.75
CA LYS A 139 -12.83 6.19 -18.89
C LYS A 139 -12.40 6.99 -20.12
N SER A 140 -11.97 8.23 -19.92
CA SER A 140 -11.46 9.07 -21.01
C SER A 140 -10.17 8.51 -21.61
N LEU A 141 -9.35 7.85 -20.80
CA LEU A 141 -8.09 7.24 -21.22
C LEU A 141 -8.31 5.92 -21.98
N PHE A 142 -9.27 5.13 -21.52
CA PHE A 142 -9.61 3.79 -22.05
C PHE A 142 -11.05 3.78 -22.60
N THR A 143 -11.28 4.55 -23.66
CA THR A 143 -12.62 4.84 -24.22
C THR A 143 -13.40 3.60 -24.64
N PHE A 144 -12.71 2.53 -25.04
CA PHE A 144 -13.33 1.27 -25.49
C PHE A 144 -13.35 0.18 -24.43
N SER A 145 -12.84 0.48 -23.21
CA SER A 145 -12.77 -0.49 -22.13
C SER A 145 -14.02 -0.49 -21.27
N LYS A 146 -14.39 -1.67 -20.77
CA LYS A 146 -15.39 -1.84 -19.71
C LYS A 146 -14.70 -1.84 -18.36
N PHE A 147 -15.26 -1.12 -17.41
CA PHE A 147 -14.76 -1.06 -16.04
C PHE A 147 -15.64 -1.90 -15.12
N SER A 148 -15.02 -2.78 -14.34
CA SER A 148 -15.68 -3.64 -13.35
C SER A 148 -15.13 -3.36 -11.96
N ASP A 149 -16.01 -3.42 -10.96
CA ASP A 149 -15.60 -3.33 -9.57
C ASP A 149 -14.99 -4.63 -9.09
N VAL A 150 -13.79 -4.56 -8.52
CA VAL A 150 -13.07 -5.69 -7.93
C VAL A 150 -12.89 -5.59 -6.41
N SER A 151 -13.42 -4.55 -5.77
CA SER A 151 -13.23 -4.25 -4.35
C SER A 151 -13.53 -5.44 -3.45
N LYS A 152 -14.68 -6.08 -3.65
CA LYS A 152 -15.09 -7.25 -2.86
C LYS A 152 -14.20 -8.48 -3.06
N ASP A 153 -13.75 -8.71 -4.28
CA ASP A 153 -12.86 -9.85 -4.57
C ASP A 153 -11.47 -9.61 -3.96
N LEU A 154 -10.94 -8.40 -4.04
CA LEU A 154 -9.68 -8.02 -3.40
C LEU A 154 -9.76 -8.13 -1.87
N MET A 155 -10.88 -7.71 -1.27
CA MET A 155 -11.12 -7.88 0.16
C MET A 155 -11.04 -9.36 0.56
N LYS A 156 -11.69 -10.26 -0.20
CA LYS A 156 -11.68 -11.71 0.06
C LYS A 156 -10.26 -12.28 0.04
N LEU A 157 -9.38 -11.81 -0.85
CA LEU A 157 -7.99 -12.27 -0.91
C LEU A 157 -7.23 -12.00 0.40
N ARG A 158 -7.57 -10.91 1.11
CA ARG A 158 -6.94 -10.50 2.36
C ARG A 158 -7.62 -11.03 3.62
N MET A 159 -8.81 -11.64 3.51
CA MET A 159 -9.56 -12.14 4.67
C MET A 159 -8.90 -13.37 5.31
N ILE A 160 -8.38 -14.28 4.49
CA ILE A 160 -7.71 -15.49 4.97
C ILE A 160 -6.22 -15.22 4.97
N LYS A 161 -5.62 -15.22 6.17
CA LYS A 161 -4.21 -14.87 6.38
C LYS A 161 -3.29 -16.05 6.07
N SER A 162 -2.15 -15.76 5.47
CA SER A 162 -1.07 -16.72 5.33
C SER A 162 -0.34 -16.97 6.66
N SER A 163 0.54 -17.97 6.70
CA SER A 163 1.38 -18.21 7.88
C SER A 163 2.30 -17.03 8.17
N GLU A 164 2.90 -16.43 7.15
CA GLU A 164 3.77 -15.26 7.30
C GLU A 164 3.00 -14.04 7.83
N GLU A 165 1.76 -13.81 7.37
CA GLU A 165 0.88 -12.76 7.91
C GLU A 165 0.51 -13.01 9.37
N ILE A 166 0.20 -14.26 9.72
CA ILE A 166 -0.11 -14.65 11.11
C ILE A 166 1.09 -14.39 12.04
N ASP A 167 2.30 -14.67 11.59
CA ASP A 167 3.51 -14.44 12.39
C ASP A 167 3.75 -12.94 12.65
N ILE A 168 3.51 -12.07 11.64
CA ILE A 168 3.58 -10.62 11.82
C ILE A 168 2.47 -10.15 12.77
N ILE A 169 1.25 -10.65 12.65
CA ILE A 169 0.13 -10.31 13.54
C ILE A 169 0.45 -10.70 14.99
N LYS A 170 1.01 -11.90 15.23
CA LYS A 170 1.44 -12.34 16.55
C LYS A 170 2.51 -11.43 17.14
N ASN A 171 3.51 -11.04 16.36
CA ASN A 171 4.53 -10.10 16.82
C ASN A 171 3.94 -8.71 17.10
N GLY A 172 3.01 -8.23 16.28
CA GLY A 172 2.29 -6.98 16.54
C GLY A 172 1.53 -7.02 17.87
N ALA A 173 0.82 -8.12 18.15
CA ALA A 173 0.12 -8.30 19.42
C ALA A 173 1.09 -8.30 20.61
N ARG A 174 2.21 -9.05 20.52
CA ARG A 174 3.26 -9.04 21.57
C ARG A 174 3.82 -7.63 21.83
N ILE A 175 4.03 -6.86 20.77
CA ILE A 175 4.55 -5.49 20.91
C ILE A 175 3.50 -4.58 21.57
N ALA A 176 2.23 -4.75 21.22
CA ALA A 176 1.13 -4.03 21.86
C ALA A 176 1.04 -4.34 23.37
N ASP A 177 1.19 -5.61 23.76
CA ASP A 177 1.23 -6.02 25.18
C ASP A 177 2.38 -5.34 25.94
N ILE A 178 3.58 -5.26 25.33
CA ILE A 178 4.74 -4.55 25.91
C ILE A 178 4.44 -3.07 26.13
N GLY A 179 3.77 -2.43 25.17
CA GLY A 179 3.32 -1.04 25.30
C GLY A 179 2.28 -0.87 26.41
N ALA A 180 1.31 -1.78 26.47
CA ALA A 180 0.27 -1.76 27.51
C ALA A 180 0.85 -1.96 28.93
N GLU A 181 1.81 -2.87 29.10
CA GLU A 181 2.52 -3.06 30.39
C GLU A 181 3.26 -1.79 30.81
N GLU A 182 3.87 -1.06 29.87
CA GLU A 182 4.56 0.17 30.16
C GLU A 182 3.58 1.29 30.56
N ILE A 183 2.43 1.39 29.88
CA ILE A 183 1.33 2.30 30.25
C ILE A 183 0.91 2.07 31.70
N VAL A 184 0.63 0.81 32.09
CA VAL A 184 0.16 0.48 33.45
C VAL A 184 1.13 0.95 34.54
N LYS A 185 2.46 0.85 34.30
CA LYS A 185 3.48 1.32 35.23
C LYS A 185 3.47 2.84 35.47
N HIS A 186 2.99 3.61 34.47
CA HIS A 186 3.02 5.06 34.51
C HIS A 186 1.69 5.72 34.89
N ILE A 187 0.65 4.92 35.12
CA ILE A 187 -0.64 5.43 35.65
C ILE A 187 -0.45 5.89 37.09
N LYS A 188 -0.56 7.19 37.29
CA LYS A 188 -0.46 7.81 38.63
C LYS A 188 -1.24 9.10 38.71
N VAL A 189 -1.59 9.53 39.92
CA VAL A 189 -2.25 10.84 40.13
C VAL A 189 -1.34 11.96 39.60
N GLY A 190 -1.93 12.86 38.81
CA GLY A 190 -1.24 14.02 38.21
C GLY A 190 -0.55 13.76 36.88
N ALA A 191 -0.49 12.52 36.39
CA ALA A 191 -0.04 12.25 35.03
C ALA A 191 -1.14 12.62 34.04
N SER A 192 -0.77 13.25 32.93
CA SER A 192 -1.70 13.52 31.83
C SER A 192 -1.87 12.31 30.92
N GLU A 193 -3.02 12.24 30.23
CA GLU A 193 -3.31 11.20 29.24
C GLU A 193 -2.24 11.16 28.14
N LEU A 194 -1.74 12.33 27.72
CA LEU A 194 -0.69 12.42 26.70
C LEU A 194 0.63 11.84 27.19
N GLU A 195 1.05 12.13 28.43
CA GLU A 195 2.29 11.53 28.99
C GLU A 195 2.21 10.01 29.01
N ILE A 196 1.08 9.46 29.46
CA ILE A 196 0.86 8.01 29.53
C ILE A 196 0.82 7.39 28.14
N ALA A 197 0.12 8.00 27.19
CA ALA A 197 0.08 7.54 25.80
C ALA A 197 1.47 7.54 25.15
N THR A 198 2.26 8.59 25.42
CA THR A 198 3.61 8.73 24.86
C THR A 198 4.56 7.63 25.32
N VAL A 199 4.58 7.29 26.62
CA VAL A 199 5.46 6.23 27.12
C VAL A 199 5.11 4.86 26.52
N GLY A 200 3.83 4.55 26.33
CA GLY A 200 3.40 3.33 25.67
C GLY A 200 3.82 3.28 24.21
N ARG A 201 3.61 4.37 23.47
CA ARG A 201 4.03 4.50 22.06
C ARG A 201 5.54 4.33 21.93
N ASP A 202 6.32 5.09 22.68
CA ASP A 202 7.79 5.06 22.59
C ASP A 202 8.33 3.66 22.89
N LYS A 203 7.72 2.97 23.87
CA LYS A 203 8.09 1.60 24.20
C LYS A 203 7.81 0.64 23.05
N MET A 204 6.66 0.75 22.37
CA MET A 204 6.34 -0.07 21.20
C MET A 204 7.30 0.23 20.04
N GLU A 205 7.58 1.48 19.75
CA GLU A 205 8.47 1.87 18.65
C GLU A 205 9.90 1.35 18.87
N MET A 206 10.42 1.42 20.08
CA MET A 206 11.71 0.84 20.43
C MET A 206 11.73 -0.69 20.26
N GLU A 207 10.64 -1.37 20.60
CA GLU A 207 10.55 -2.83 20.42
C GLU A 207 10.37 -3.20 18.94
N ILE A 208 9.65 -2.39 18.13
CA ILE A 208 9.57 -2.56 16.68
C ILE A 208 10.97 -2.45 16.07
N ALA A 209 11.72 -1.39 16.40
CA ALA A 209 13.07 -1.19 15.89
C ALA A 209 14.01 -2.35 16.24
N LYS A 210 13.85 -2.96 17.42
CA LYS A 210 14.62 -4.12 17.84
C LYS A 210 14.18 -5.41 17.10
N THR A 211 12.89 -5.61 16.91
CA THR A 211 12.32 -6.83 16.29
C THR A 211 12.47 -6.81 14.78
N TYR A 212 12.36 -5.63 14.18
CA TYR A 212 12.40 -5.40 12.75
C TYR A 212 13.39 -4.28 12.40
N PRO A 213 14.71 -4.51 12.58
CA PRO A 213 15.73 -3.46 12.39
C PRO A 213 15.82 -2.89 10.99
N GLU A 214 15.21 -3.56 10.02
CA GLU A 214 15.17 -3.12 8.62
C GLU A 214 13.85 -2.41 8.26
N ALA A 215 12.91 -2.27 9.22
CA ALA A 215 11.68 -1.51 9.01
C ALA A 215 12.01 -0.02 8.93
N GLU A 216 11.63 0.61 7.82
CA GLU A 216 11.87 2.04 7.60
C GLU A 216 10.68 2.92 8.03
N TYR A 217 9.52 2.31 8.21
CA TYR A 217 8.30 2.99 8.67
C TYR A 217 7.84 2.40 9.99
N MET A 218 7.66 3.28 10.96
CA MET A 218 7.03 2.97 12.23
C MET A 218 5.88 3.94 12.44
N ASP A 219 4.71 3.40 12.72
CA ASP A 219 3.53 4.20 13.04
C ASP A 219 2.74 3.45 14.10
N THR A 220 2.86 3.92 15.33
CA THR A 220 2.19 3.36 16.49
C THR A 220 1.21 4.38 17.07
N TRP A 221 0.00 3.92 17.31
CA TRP A 221 -1.05 4.74 17.89
C TRP A 221 -1.41 4.23 19.27
N VAL A 222 -1.37 5.13 20.25
CA VAL A 222 -1.86 4.86 21.58
C VAL A 222 -2.93 5.90 21.91
N TRP A 223 -4.12 5.40 22.16
CA TRP A 223 -5.23 6.17 22.69
C TRP A 223 -5.38 5.85 24.16
N PHE A 224 -4.98 6.77 25.01
CA PHE A 224 -5.17 6.66 26.45
C PHE A 224 -6.16 7.74 26.88
N GLN A 225 -7.27 7.31 27.45
CA GLN A 225 -8.36 8.18 27.87
C GLN A 225 -8.71 7.88 29.32
N SER A 226 -9.15 8.89 30.06
CA SER A 226 -9.56 8.78 31.45
C SER A 226 -10.73 9.71 31.76
N GLY A 227 -11.50 9.37 32.81
CA GLY A 227 -12.62 10.19 33.26
C GLY A 227 -13.63 10.48 32.15
N ILE A 228 -13.96 11.74 31.97
CA ILE A 228 -14.96 12.18 30.96
C ILE A 228 -14.53 11.87 29.52
N ASN A 229 -13.25 11.77 29.25
CA ASN A 229 -12.74 11.46 27.90
C ASN A 229 -12.99 10.00 27.47
N THR A 230 -13.40 9.13 28.39
CA THR A 230 -13.79 7.75 28.07
C THR A 230 -15.23 7.61 27.59
N ASP A 231 -15.97 8.72 27.56
CA ASP A 231 -17.39 8.81 27.23
C ASP A 231 -17.58 8.96 25.72
N GLY A 232 -17.18 7.94 24.99
CA GLY A 232 -17.20 7.96 23.53
C GLY A 232 -17.93 6.79 22.87
#